data_81e6c61017ff94750801d3fb8b79b44d
#
_entry.id   81e6c61017ff94750801d3fb8b79b44d
#
_cell.length_a   1.000
_cell.length_b   1.000
_cell.length_c   1.000
_cell.angle_alpha   90.00
_cell.angle_beta   90.00
_cell.angle_gamma   90.00
#
_symmetry.space_group_name_H-M   'P 1'
#
loop_
_entity.id
_entity.type
_entity.pdbx_description
1 polymer ?
#
loop_
_entity_poly.entity_id
_entity_poly.type
_entity_poly.pdbx_seq_one_letter_code
_entity_poly.pdbx_strand_id
1 'polypeptide(L)'
;MKGAEMIIPPLFICPISLDLFRDPVTLCTGQTYDRSSIEKWLASGNLTCPVTMQKLHDPSIIPNHTLRHLIDQWLNSGTQNDPVYLKIVDCDFSIAAIKHNLESNESALENKLEILEIIHALADELPLQNSCLIQLDFFCLLLEAVFRNSEGLHFQENLRFVEKALICALKLLPFSDLGSLNILKEESKFAYFVLLFEKGNMAIKKSLCHLVEEIAKGLDTKELCIKLGKSANLLQEIIHLVHNNSEAAEAGIKAISAISLIESNHEKLVKEGAVEELVEHISKSKKHERSSAPIAVSIIEKLLTLECAKQAIINHPSGVNALVKLVFRVSDHEGSESAVNSLLIICFDSETAREEAISSGVLTQLLLLLQSQCSGRAKTKARMLLKLLRSKWNEDSKHAL
;
A
#
# COMPACT_ATOMS: atom_id res chain seq x y z
N MET A 1 10.88 2.54 49.19
CA MET A 1 10.71 2.65 47.71
C MET A 1 10.64 4.15 47.42
N LYS A 2 11.72 4.75 46.90
CA LYS A 2 11.75 6.17 46.48
C LYS A 2 10.97 6.25 45.18
N GLY A 3 9.87 7.04 45.15
CA GLY A 3 9.16 7.35 43.92
C GLY A 3 10.10 8.02 42.93
N ALA A 4 10.13 7.57 41.70
CA ALA A 4 10.82 8.26 40.61
C ALA A 4 10.13 9.63 40.47
N GLU A 5 10.85 10.73 40.73
CA GLU A 5 10.38 12.07 40.38
C GLU A 5 10.23 12.13 38.88
N MET A 6 9.00 12.33 38.41
CA MET A 6 8.67 12.46 36.98
C MET A 6 9.20 13.83 36.55
N ILE A 7 10.25 13.83 35.72
CA ILE A 7 10.85 15.05 35.19
C ILE A 7 9.90 15.64 34.16
N ILE A 8 9.34 16.82 34.43
CA ILE A 8 8.44 17.53 33.54
C ILE A 8 9.24 18.09 32.33
N PRO A 9 8.90 17.78 31.10
CA PRO A 9 9.57 18.35 29.93
C PRO A 9 9.50 19.89 29.94
N PRO A 10 10.60 20.60 29.60
CA PRO A 10 10.63 22.07 29.61
C PRO A 10 9.55 22.72 28.75
N LEU A 11 9.15 22.05 27.62
CA LEU A 11 8.06 22.51 26.75
C LEU A 11 6.68 22.48 27.38
N PHE A 12 6.49 21.76 28.47
CA PHE A 12 5.23 21.66 29.21
C PHE A 12 5.15 22.59 30.40
N ILE A 13 6.17 23.45 30.60
CA ILE A 13 6.29 24.39 31.71
C ILE A 13 5.91 25.78 31.22
N CYS A 14 4.97 26.40 31.92
CA CYS A 14 4.60 27.80 31.66
C CYS A 14 5.75 28.75 32.05
N PRO A 15 6.20 29.64 31.16
CA PRO A 15 7.31 30.58 31.45
C PRO A 15 7.01 31.60 32.55
N ILE A 16 5.74 31.79 32.92
CA ILE A 16 5.34 32.74 34.01
C ILE A 16 5.23 32.03 35.34
N SER A 17 4.48 30.91 35.40
CA SER A 17 4.24 30.19 36.67
C SER A 17 5.33 29.19 36.99
N LEU A 18 6.14 28.78 36.02
CA LEU A 18 7.13 27.69 36.11
C LEU A 18 6.53 26.32 36.49
N ASP A 19 5.23 26.19 36.33
CA ASP A 19 4.46 24.96 36.54
C ASP A 19 4.04 24.33 35.23
N LEU A 20 3.62 23.06 35.30
CA LEU A 20 3.01 22.34 34.16
C LEU A 20 1.77 23.12 33.66
N PHE A 21 1.67 23.31 32.34
CA PHE A 21 0.48 23.91 31.71
C PHE A 21 -0.79 23.15 32.10
N ARG A 22 -1.81 23.91 32.54
CA ARG A 22 -3.17 23.40 32.76
C ARG A 22 -4.11 23.79 31.61
N ASP A 23 -4.00 24.99 31.09
CA ASP A 23 -4.76 25.51 29.98
C ASP A 23 -3.85 26.37 29.09
N PRO A 24 -3.05 25.76 28.22
CA PRO A 24 -2.10 26.47 27.37
C PRO A 24 -2.80 27.35 26.35
N VAL A 25 -2.40 28.64 26.29
CA VAL A 25 -2.90 29.64 25.34
C VAL A 25 -1.73 30.38 24.71
N THR A 26 -1.87 30.75 23.44
CA THR A 26 -0.83 31.40 22.65
C THR A 26 -1.19 32.86 22.37
N LEU A 27 -0.23 33.77 22.55
CA LEU A 27 -0.32 35.17 22.16
C LEU A 27 0.03 35.37 20.70
N CYS A 28 -0.28 36.57 20.14
CA CYS A 28 0.06 36.96 18.79
C CYS A 28 1.57 36.93 18.48
N THR A 29 2.44 36.86 19.49
CA THR A 29 3.89 36.68 19.37
C THR A 29 4.32 35.22 19.15
N GLY A 30 3.38 34.27 19.16
CA GLY A 30 3.66 32.84 19.08
C GLY A 30 4.06 32.17 20.38
N GLN A 31 4.24 32.93 21.47
CA GLN A 31 4.58 32.38 22.79
C GLN A 31 3.34 31.82 23.49
N THR A 32 3.51 30.66 24.13
CA THR A 32 2.44 29.95 24.87
C THR A 32 2.64 30.14 26.37
N TYR A 33 1.53 30.38 27.06
CA TYR A 33 1.45 30.57 28.48
C TYR A 33 0.25 29.81 29.07
N ASP A 34 0.27 29.54 30.39
CA ASP A 34 -0.95 29.12 31.05
C ASP A 34 -1.97 30.27 31.09
N ARG A 35 -3.24 29.97 30.75
CA ARG A 35 -4.29 30.99 30.68
C ARG A 35 -4.36 31.84 31.91
N SER A 36 -4.38 31.23 33.10
CA SER A 36 -4.51 31.91 34.37
C SER A 36 -3.36 32.88 34.64
N SER A 37 -2.17 32.55 34.14
CA SER A 37 -0.98 33.37 34.35
C SER A 37 -0.92 34.55 33.41
N ILE A 38 -1.23 34.34 32.14
CA ILE A 38 -1.19 35.41 31.13
C ILE A 38 -2.37 36.39 31.26
N GLU A 39 -3.54 35.92 31.69
CA GLU A 39 -4.68 36.80 31.98
C GLU A 39 -4.37 37.76 33.14
N LYS A 40 -3.71 37.30 34.20
CA LYS A 40 -3.25 38.17 35.28
C LYS A 40 -2.24 39.21 34.79
N TRP A 41 -1.30 38.83 33.95
CA TRP A 41 -0.32 39.73 33.34
C TRP A 41 -1.00 40.83 32.51
N LEU A 42 -1.93 40.46 31.66
CA LEU A 42 -2.68 41.40 30.83
C LEU A 42 -3.62 42.29 31.68
N ALA A 43 -4.30 41.72 32.68
CA ALA A 43 -5.17 42.44 33.60
C ALA A 43 -4.41 43.49 34.47
N SER A 44 -3.12 43.30 34.70
CA SER A 44 -2.24 44.27 35.36
C SER A 44 -1.85 45.45 34.44
N GLY A 45 -2.42 45.53 33.23
CA GLY A 45 -2.17 46.61 32.28
C GLY A 45 -0.92 46.43 31.41
N ASN A 46 -0.30 45.24 31.43
CA ASN A 46 0.88 44.95 30.62
C ASN A 46 0.44 44.62 29.17
N LEU A 47 0.90 45.35 28.19
CA LEU A 47 0.65 45.14 26.77
C LEU A 47 1.91 44.64 26.03
N THR A 48 2.74 43.87 26.75
CA THR A 48 3.96 43.24 26.19
C THR A 48 3.98 41.76 26.49
N CYS A 49 4.60 40.99 25.60
CA CYS A 49 4.82 39.56 25.79
C CYS A 49 5.85 39.34 26.93
N PRO A 50 5.56 38.54 28.00
CA PRO A 50 6.46 38.35 29.14
C PRO A 50 7.85 37.80 28.79
N VAL A 51 7.98 36.97 27.74
CA VAL A 51 9.25 36.35 27.34
C VAL A 51 9.99 37.20 26.30
N THR A 52 9.30 37.63 25.22
CA THR A 52 9.96 38.33 24.11
C THR A 52 10.03 39.84 24.30
N MET A 53 9.32 40.39 25.31
CA MET A 53 9.18 41.83 25.60
C MET A 53 8.59 42.65 24.41
N GLN A 54 8.13 41.98 23.39
CA GLN A 54 7.50 42.64 22.23
C GLN A 54 6.13 43.19 22.60
N LYS A 55 5.79 44.37 22.08
CA LYS A 55 4.47 44.94 22.23
C LYS A 55 3.43 44.10 21.53
N LEU A 56 2.34 43.79 22.19
CA LEU A 56 1.24 43.03 21.60
C LEU A 56 0.41 43.91 20.68
N HIS A 57 0.26 43.51 19.43
CA HIS A 57 -0.63 44.13 18.47
C HIS A 57 -2.10 43.76 18.76
N ASP A 58 -2.31 42.56 19.25
CA ASP A 58 -3.58 42.01 19.67
C ASP A 58 -3.37 41.27 21.01
N PRO A 59 -4.05 41.68 22.09
CA PRO A 59 -3.98 41.01 23.38
C PRO A 59 -4.84 39.76 23.46
N SER A 60 -5.50 39.34 22.37
CA SER A 60 -6.30 38.12 22.35
C SER A 60 -5.43 36.89 22.61
N ILE A 61 -6.01 35.93 23.32
CA ILE A 61 -5.39 34.65 23.67
C ILE A 61 -6.08 33.52 22.91
N ILE A 62 -5.31 32.73 22.21
CA ILE A 62 -5.81 31.61 21.40
C ILE A 62 -5.49 30.29 22.10
N PRO A 63 -6.48 29.39 22.37
CA PRO A 63 -6.21 28.10 23.00
C PRO A 63 -5.24 27.27 22.18
N ASN A 64 -4.21 26.72 22.83
CA ASN A 64 -3.28 25.79 22.23
C ASN A 64 -3.72 24.34 22.48
N HIS A 65 -4.72 23.89 21.72
CA HIS A 65 -5.27 22.55 21.88
C HIS A 65 -4.25 21.44 21.61
N THR A 66 -3.29 21.69 20.72
CA THR A 66 -2.24 20.72 20.41
C THR A 66 -1.33 20.47 21.62
N LEU A 67 -0.85 21.56 22.25
CA LEU A 67 0.00 21.43 23.44
C LEU A 67 -0.77 20.81 24.60
N ARG A 68 -2.05 21.16 24.76
CA ARG A 68 -2.90 20.57 25.80
C ARG A 68 -3.03 19.06 25.60
N HIS A 69 -3.29 18.62 24.38
CA HIS A 69 -3.40 17.20 24.07
C HIS A 69 -2.10 16.43 24.32
N LEU A 70 -0.96 17.01 23.95
CA LEU A 70 0.36 16.44 24.25
C LEU A 70 0.61 16.27 25.74
N ILE A 71 0.23 17.27 26.56
CA ILE A 71 0.35 17.21 28.01
C ILE A 71 -0.57 16.13 28.60
N ASP A 72 -1.81 16.05 28.13
CA ASP A 72 -2.76 15.03 28.57
C ASP A 72 -2.27 13.62 28.21
N GLN A 73 -1.70 13.42 27.03
CA GLN A 73 -1.06 12.16 26.65
C GLN A 73 0.13 11.83 27.56
N TRP A 74 1.01 12.79 27.83
CA TRP A 74 2.16 12.60 28.69
C TRP A 74 1.74 12.23 30.13
N LEU A 75 0.73 12.88 30.69
CA LEU A 75 0.17 12.55 32.00
C LEU A 75 -0.45 11.15 32.04
N ASN A 76 -1.11 10.72 30.96
CA ASN A 76 -1.72 9.40 30.87
C ASN A 76 -0.70 8.28 30.58
N SER A 77 0.45 8.60 30.00
CA SER A 77 1.54 7.66 29.68
C SER A 77 2.41 7.30 30.88
N GLY A 78 2.11 7.81 32.08
CA GLY A 78 2.89 7.67 33.31
C GLY A 78 3.19 6.25 33.82
N THR A 79 3.04 5.21 32.99
CA THR A 79 3.35 3.82 33.31
C THR A 79 4.18 3.07 32.27
N GLN A 80 4.55 3.69 31.13
CA GLN A 80 5.46 3.05 30.18
C GLN A 80 6.52 4.06 29.72
N ASN A 81 7.75 3.87 30.23
CA ASN A 81 8.97 4.48 29.69
C ASN A 81 9.21 3.93 28.27
N ASP A 82 8.62 4.56 27.26
CA ASP A 82 9.02 4.30 25.88
C ASP A 82 10.20 5.24 25.54
N PRO A 83 11.43 4.70 25.36
CA PRO A 83 12.64 5.51 25.14
C PRO A 83 12.56 6.40 23.89
N VAL A 84 11.66 6.06 22.95
CA VAL A 84 11.47 6.79 21.68
C VAL A 84 10.77 8.13 21.92
N TYR A 85 9.76 8.18 22.80
CA TYR A 85 9.01 9.40 23.09
C TYR A 85 9.85 10.45 23.84
N LEU A 86 10.70 10.00 24.78
CA LEU A 86 11.64 10.88 25.48
C LEU A 86 12.68 11.49 24.52
N LYS A 87 13.12 10.75 23.50
CA LYS A 87 13.99 11.27 22.43
C LYS A 87 13.32 12.36 21.58
N ILE A 88 12.00 12.28 21.35
CA ILE A 88 11.25 13.30 20.60
C ILE A 88 11.12 14.61 21.39
N VAL A 89 11.02 14.52 22.72
CA VAL A 89 10.81 15.68 23.63
C VAL A 89 12.13 16.33 24.09
N ASP A 90 13.22 15.57 24.18
CA ASP A 90 14.58 16.08 24.46
C ASP A 90 15.26 16.70 23.22
N CYS A 91 14.50 16.98 22.18
CA CYS A 91 15.03 17.23 20.86
C CYS A 91 15.68 18.57 20.64
N ASP A 92 16.94 18.52 20.39
CA ASP A 92 17.64 19.25 19.33
C ASP A 92 17.24 18.79 17.90
N PHE A 93 16.32 17.81 17.77
CA PHE A 93 15.79 17.35 16.50
C PHE A 93 14.56 18.16 16.08
N SER A 94 14.78 19.36 15.60
CA SER A 94 13.74 20.06 14.84
C SER A 94 13.39 19.22 13.59
N ILE A 95 12.14 19.26 13.12
CA ILE A 95 11.73 18.59 11.87
C ILE A 95 12.65 18.96 10.69
N ALA A 96 13.21 20.18 10.73
CA ALA A 96 14.24 20.63 9.80
C ALA A 96 15.54 19.81 9.89
N ALA A 97 15.96 19.42 11.10
CA ALA A 97 17.14 18.57 11.30
C ALA A 97 16.88 17.13 10.82
N ILE A 98 15.68 16.59 11.04
CA ILE A 98 15.26 15.29 10.50
C ILE A 98 15.37 15.30 8.97
N LYS A 99 14.81 16.33 8.32
CA LYS A 99 14.87 16.50 6.88
C LYS A 99 16.31 16.62 6.39
N HIS A 100 17.11 17.48 7.00
CA HIS A 100 18.52 17.69 6.63
C HIS A 100 19.34 16.39 6.74
N ASN A 101 19.16 15.61 7.81
CA ASN A 101 19.88 14.36 8.02
C ASN A 101 19.48 13.26 7.02
N LEU A 102 18.22 13.20 6.58
CA LEU A 102 17.79 12.29 5.52
C LEU A 102 18.34 12.70 4.14
N GLU A 103 18.43 14.01 3.88
CA GLU A 103 18.98 14.57 2.64
C GLU A 103 20.50 14.45 2.57
N SER A 104 21.19 14.50 3.70
CA SER A 104 22.65 14.46 3.76
C SER A 104 23.21 13.08 3.38
N ASN A 105 24.24 13.10 2.50
CA ASN A 105 25.01 11.90 2.16
C ASN A 105 26.08 11.56 3.21
N GLU A 106 26.42 12.51 4.08
CA GLU A 106 27.47 12.37 5.09
C GLU A 106 26.95 11.77 6.41
N SER A 107 25.63 11.75 6.61
CA SER A 107 25.01 11.18 7.81
C SER A 107 25.25 9.67 7.89
N ALA A 108 25.73 9.19 9.03
CA ALA A 108 25.92 7.78 9.28
C ALA A 108 24.60 6.99 9.11
N LEU A 109 24.69 5.75 8.63
CA LEU A 109 23.52 4.89 8.41
C LEU A 109 22.69 4.71 9.69
N GLU A 110 23.35 4.56 10.84
CA GLU A 110 22.66 4.42 12.15
C GLU A 110 21.79 5.64 12.48
N ASN A 111 22.30 6.86 12.24
CA ASN A 111 21.51 8.09 12.46
C ASN A 111 20.29 8.13 11.54
N LYS A 112 20.42 7.70 10.28
CA LYS A 112 19.28 7.61 9.35
C LYS A 112 18.25 6.59 9.81
N LEU A 113 18.68 5.45 10.35
CA LEU A 113 17.80 4.43 10.89
C LEU A 113 17.05 4.91 12.14
N GLU A 114 17.71 5.64 13.04
CA GLU A 114 17.05 6.26 14.20
C GLU A 114 15.98 7.28 13.78
N ILE A 115 16.28 8.09 12.76
CA ILE A 115 15.32 9.05 12.18
C ILE A 115 14.10 8.33 11.60
N LEU A 116 14.28 7.21 10.90
CA LEU A 116 13.16 6.43 10.37
C LEU A 116 12.29 5.84 11.51
N GLU A 117 12.88 5.46 12.64
CA GLU A 117 12.12 5.02 13.82
C GLU A 117 11.27 6.17 14.40
N ILE A 118 11.81 7.37 14.43
CA ILE A 118 11.07 8.56 14.87
C ILE A 118 9.92 8.86 13.91
N ILE A 119 10.15 8.85 12.58
CA ILE A 119 9.11 9.09 11.56
C ILE A 119 8.01 8.01 11.68
N HIS A 120 8.41 6.76 11.87
CA HIS A 120 7.49 5.64 12.02
C HIS A 120 6.58 5.82 13.25
N ALA A 121 7.15 6.19 14.40
CA ALA A 121 6.41 6.45 15.62
C ALA A 121 5.46 7.65 15.47
N LEU A 122 5.93 8.75 14.88
CA LEU A 122 5.09 9.92 14.60
C LEU A 122 3.92 9.60 13.66
N ALA A 123 4.13 8.71 12.69
CA ALA A 123 3.08 8.27 11.78
C ALA A 123 2.02 7.37 12.45
N ASP A 124 2.35 6.68 13.55
CA ASP A 124 1.40 5.84 14.29
C ASP A 124 0.59 6.62 15.33
N GLU A 125 1.16 7.66 15.92
CA GLU A 125 0.55 8.36 17.06
C GLU A 125 -0.38 9.52 16.68
N LEU A 126 -0.21 10.12 15.48
CA LEU A 126 -0.93 11.33 15.09
C LEU A 126 -1.98 11.05 14.01
N PRO A 127 -3.12 11.78 14.01
CA PRO A 127 -3.99 11.83 12.83
C PRO A 127 -3.19 12.36 11.64
N LEU A 128 -2.76 11.46 10.74
CA LEU A 128 -1.82 11.75 9.65
C LEU A 128 -2.29 12.88 8.72
N GLN A 129 -3.62 13.06 8.56
CA GLN A 129 -4.21 14.07 7.67
C GLN A 129 -3.70 15.50 7.90
N ASN A 130 -3.35 15.85 9.14
CA ASN A 130 -2.88 17.19 9.51
C ASN A 130 -1.44 17.19 10.05
N SER A 131 -0.70 16.08 9.87
CA SER A 131 0.64 15.98 10.41
C SER A 131 1.63 16.83 9.64
N CYS A 132 2.64 17.32 10.34
CA CYS A 132 3.77 18.04 9.73
C CYS A 132 4.53 17.17 8.71
N LEU A 133 4.48 15.83 8.83
CA LEU A 133 5.09 14.90 7.90
C LEU A 133 4.47 15.02 6.49
N ILE A 134 3.14 15.20 6.42
CA ILE A 134 2.44 15.39 5.15
C ILE A 134 2.67 16.81 4.61
N GLN A 135 2.55 17.83 5.47
CA GLN A 135 2.73 19.25 5.07
C GLN A 135 4.13 19.55 4.52
N LEU A 136 5.15 18.85 5.00
CA LEU A 136 6.55 19.01 4.58
C LEU A 136 7.00 17.97 3.54
N ASP A 137 6.06 17.23 2.97
CA ASP A 137 6.27 16.25 1.90
C ASP A 137 7.35 15.19 2.23
N PHE A 138 7.28 14.63 3.43
CA PHE A 138 8.18 13.55 3.83
C PHE A 138 8.04 12.29 2.96
N PHE A 139 6.90 12.10 2.31
CA PHE A 139 6.73 11.01 1.35
C PHE A 139 7.72 11.14 0.18
N CYS A 140 7.76 12.30 -0.47
CA CYS A 140 8.71 12.56 -1.55
C CYS A 140 10.16 12.42 -1.06
N LEU A 141 10.46 12.96 0.11
CA LEU A 141 11.79 12.88 0.71
C LEU A 141 12.24 11.43 0.95
N LEU A 142 11.34 10.59 1.48
CA LEU A 142 11.64 9.16 1.71
C LEU A 142 11.85 8.41 0.38
N LEU A 143 11.03 8.69 -0.64
CA LEU A 143 11.23 8.12 -1.97
C LEU A 143 12.58 8.55 -2.57
N GLU A 144 12.92 9.85 -2.48
CA GLU A 144 14.23 10.35 -2.91
C GLU A 144 15.38 9.68 -2.16
N ALA A 145 15.25 9.48 -0.85
CA ALA A 145 16.26 8.81 -0.04
C ALA A 145 16.42 7.32 -0.40
N VAL A 146 15.31 6.62 -0.69
CA VAL A 146 15.31 5.21 -1.12
C VAL A 146 15.93 5.07 -2.50
N PHE A 147 15.48 5.89 -3.48
CA PHE A 147 15.89 5.74 -4.88
C PHE A 147 17.08 6.62 -5.26
N ARG A 148 17.69 7.30 -4.29
CA ARG A 148 18.97 7.99 -4.48
C ARG A 148 20.05 6.95 -4.72
N ASN A 149 20.57 6.93 -5.92
CA ASN A 149 21.48 5.95 -6.48
C ASN A 149 22.58 5.50 -5.52
N SER A 150 22.50 4.26 -5.07
CA SER A 150 23.55 3.60 -4.31
C SER A 150 24.19 2.52 -5.19
N GLU A 151 24.67 2.93 -6.39
CA GLU A 151 25.58 2.09 -7.16
C GLU A 151 26.90 2.01 -6.41
N GLY A 152 27.08 0.97 -5.60
CA GLY A 152 28.34 0.82 -4.88
C GLY A 152 28.38 -0.39 -3.95
N LEU A 153 29.55 -0.62 -3.38
CA LEU A 153 29.98 -1.71 -2.50
C LEU A 153 29.09 -1.99 -1.27
N HIS A 154 28.09 -1.14 -0.95
CA HIS A 154 27.28 -1.20 0.26
C HIS A 154 25.78 -1.54 0.04
N PHE A 155 25.40 -2.14 -1.08
CA PHE A 155 23.99 -2.47 -1.37
C PHE A 155 23.35 -3.26 -0.22
N GLN A 156 24.02 -4.29 0.30
CA GLN A 156 23.48 -5.15 1.37
C GLN A 156 23.28 -4.39 2.69
N GLU A 157 24.19 -3.49 3.03
CA GLU A 157 24.09 -2.67 4.25
C GLU A 157 22.93 -1.68 4.17
N ASN A 158 22.66 -1.17 2.98
CA ASN A 158 21.56 -0.22 2.74
C ASN A 158 20.16 -0.88 2.72
N LEU A 159 20.05 -2.21 2.54
CA LEU A 159 18.74 -2.87 2.47
C LEU A 159 17.88 -2.64 3.72
N ARG A 160 18.51 -2.59 4.91
CA ARG A 160 17.80 -2.31 6.17
C ARG A 160 17.20 -0.89 6.19
N PHE A 161 17.94 0.08 5.66
CA PHE A 161 17.46 1.44 5.51
C PHE A 161 16.30 1.51 4.50
N VAL A 162 16.47 0.89 3.33
CA VAL A 162 15.46 0.84 2.27
C VAL A 162 14.16 0.22 2.78
N GLU A 163 14.23 -0.90 3.50
CA GLU A 163 13.07 -1.56 4.09
C GLU A 163 12.30 -0.63 5.03
N LYS A 164 12.97 -0.02 6.00
CA LYS A 164 12.35 0.89 6.96
C LYS A 164 11.80 2.15 6.28
N ALA A 165 12.54 2.73 5.34
CA ALA A 165 12.11 3.92 4.62
C ALA A 165 10.87 3.65 3.75
N LEU A 166 10.78 2.50 3.08
CA LEU A 166 9.60 2.08 2.33
C LEU A 166 8.39 1.88 3.25
N ILE A 167 8.57 1.26 4.42
CA ILE A 167 7.49 1.11 5.39
C ILE A 167 6.95 2.47 5.83
N CYS A 168 7.84 3.43 6.15
CA CYS A 168 7.44 4.79 6.50
C CYS A 168 6.73 5.49 5.33
N ALA A 169 7.26 5.38 4.11
CA ALA A 169 6.65 5.96 2.92
C ALA A 169 5.23 5.42 2.69
N LEU A 170 5.02 4.11 2.81
CA LEU A 170 3.70 3.49 2.64
C LEU A 170 2.68 3.95 3.69
N LYS A 171 3.10 4.27 4.91
CA LYS A 171 2.20 4.86 5.92
C LYS A 171 1.73 6.26 5.56
N LEU A 172 2.60 7.06 4.96
CA LEU A 172 2.30 8.43 4.54
C LEU A 172 1.53 8.50 3.22
N LEU A 173 1.67 7.49 2.38
CA LEU A 173 1.17 7.45 1.00
C LEU A 173 -0.33 7.75 0.85
N PRO A 174 -1.27 7.26 1.72
CA PRO A 174 -2.70 7.55 1.58
C PRO A 174 -3.06 9.05 1.66
N PHE A 175 -2.16 9.87 2.20
CA PHE A 175 -2.35 11.30 2.42
C PHE A 175 -1.40 12.17 1.59
N SER A 176 -0.59 11.55 0.73
CA SER A 176 0.46 12.20 -0.04
C SER A 176 0.09 12.36 -1.51
N ASP A 177 0.79 13.24 -2.21
CA ASP A 177 0.64 13.38 -3.65
C ASP A 177 1.28 12.20 -4.38
N LEU A 178 0.48 11.45 -5.13
CA LEU A 178 0.96 10.34 -5.96
C LEU A 178 1.89 10.80 -7.09
N GLY A 179 1.84 12.09 -7.46
CA GLY A 179 2.76 12.69 -8.44
C GLY A 179 4.22 12.52 -8.05
N SER A 180 4.53 12.48 -6.75
CA SER A 180 5.88 12.24 -6.24
C SER A 180 6.48 10.89 -6.71
N LEU A 181 5.65 9.90 -7.03
CA LEU A 181 6.10 8.61 -7.59
C LEU A 181 6.71 8.75 -9.00
N ASN A 182 6.47 9.86 -9.70
CA ASN A 182 7.06 10.12 -11.02
C ASN A 182 8.60 10.26 -11.01
N ILE A 183 9.22 10.34 -9.84
CA ILE A 183 10.69 10.24 -9.73
C ILE A 183 11.22 8.94 -10.36
N LEU A 184 10.41 7.86 -10.37
CA LEU A 184 10.73 6.58 -11.01
C LEU A 184 10.70 6.65 -12.55
N LYS A 185 10.33 7.77 -13.17
CA LYS A 185 10.51 7.97 -14.62
C LYS A 185 11.98 8.16 -14.99
N GLU A 186 12.81 8.60 -14.07
CA GLU A 186 14.25 8.70 -14.25
C GLU A 186 14.87 7.31 -14.37
N GLU A 187 15.72 7.10 -15.39
CA GLU A 187 16.23 5.77 -15.72
C GLU A 187 17.09 5.15 -14.61
N SER A 188 17.91 5.96 -13.92
CA SER A 188 18.74 5.49 -12.81
C SER A 188 17.90 5.00 -11.63
N LYS A 189 16.89 5.76 -11.24
CA LYS A 189 15.96 5.41 -10.16
C LYS A 189 15.10 4.21 -10.52
N PHE A 190 14.67 4.13 -11.79
CA PHE A 190 13.92 2.98 -12.29
C PHE A 190 14.78 1.70 -12.29
N ALA A 191 16.03 1.79 -12.73
CA ALA A 191 16.95 0.65 -12.70
C ALA A 191 17.16 0.15 -11.25
N TYR A 192 17.31 1.08 -10.30
CA TYR A 192 17.42 0.72 -8.90
C TYR A 192 16.14 0.12 -8.32
N PHE A 193 14.96 0.62 -8.73
CA PHE A 193 13.67 0.03 -8.38
C PHE A 193 13.58 -1.43 -8.83
N VAL A 194 13.99 -1.75 -10.07
CA VAL A 194 14.04 -3.12 -10.59
C VAL A 194 15.05 -3.97 -9.81
N LEU A 195 16.22 -3.43 -9.51
CA LEU A 195 17.24 -4.10 -8.73
C LEU A 195 16.75 -4.47 -7.31
N LEU A 196 15.94 -3.62 -6.69
CA LEU A 196 15.32 -3.92 -5.39
C LEU A 196 14.30 -5.05 -5.48
N PHE A 197 13.59 -5.22 -6.61
CA PHE A 197 12.76 -6.41 -6.83
C PHE A 197 13.62 -7.67 -6.98
N GLU A 198 14.73 -7.59 -7.67
CA GLU A 198 15.64 -8.72 -7.89
C GLU A 198 16.33 -9.17 -6.59
N LYS A 199 16.95 -8.23 -5.86
CA LYS A 199 17.88 -8.51 -4.75
C LYS A 199 17.34 -8.15 -3.36
N GLY A 200 16.22 -7.46 -3.27
CA GLY A 200 15.61 -7.08 -2.00
C GLY A 200 15.01 -8.28 -1.27
N ASN A 201 14.86 -8.13 0.05
CA ASN A 201 14.16 -9.12 0.86
C ASN A 201 12.64 -9.08 0.62
N MET A 202 11.90 -10.03 1.21
CA MET A 202 10.47 -10.19 0.98
C MET A 202 9.65 -8.97 1.45
N ALA A 203 10.07 -8.28 2.50
CA ALA A 203 9.40 -7.07 3.00
C ALA A 203 9.56 -5.90 2.01
N ILE A 204 10.75 -5.71 1.44
CA ILE A 204 11.00 -4.73 0.38
C ILE A 204 10.14 -5.05 -0.84
N LYS A 205 10.14 -6.30 -1.33
CA LYS A 205 9.36 -6.71 -2.50
C LYS A 205 7.86 -6.47 -2.29
N LYS A 206 7.30 -6.78 -1.12
CA LYS A 206 5.91 -6.47 -0.76
C LYS A 206 5.64 -4.96 -0.81
N SER A 207 6.53 -4.16 -0.22
CA SER A 207 6.39 -2.70 -0.21
C SER A 207 6.43 -2.10 -1.62
N LEU A 208 7.30 -2.61 -2.48
CA LEU A 208 7.38 -2.19 -3.88
C LEU A 208 6.11 -2.59 -4.68
N CYS A 209 5.53 -3.77 -4.41
CA CYS A 209 4.24 -4.15 -5.00
C CYS A 209 3.14 -3.17 -4.61
N HIS A 210 3.09 -2.71 -3.35
CA HIS A 210 2.14 -1.68 -2.93
C HIS A 210 2.36 -0.35 -3.65
N LEU A 211 3.62 0.07 -3.86
CA LEU A 211 3.88 1.26 -4.69
C LEU A 211 3.38 1.08 -6.13
N VAL A 212 3.53 -0.10 -6.72
CA VAL A 212 2.97 -0.41 -8.06
C VAL A 212 1.45 -0.29 -8.08
N GLU A 213 0.76 -0.77 -7.03
CA GLU A 213 -0.70 -0.61 -6.91
C GLU A 213 -1.10 0.87 -6.89
N GLU A 214 -0.39 1.71 -6.13
CA GLU A 214 -0.71 3.13 -6.02
C GLU A 214 -0.36 3.92 -7.30
N ILE A 215 0.73 3.56 -7.98
CA ILE A 215 1.08 4.11 -9.29
C ILE A 215 -0.06 3.92 -10.30
N ALA A 216 -0.74 2.79 -10.25
CA ALA A 216 -1.83 2.49 -11.19
C ALA A 216 -3.13 3.24 -10.88
N LYS A 217 -3.32 3.76 -9.66
CA LYS A 217 -4.49 4.53 -9.23
C LYS A 217 -4.41 6.01 -9.64
N GLY A 218 -3.19 6.55 -9.74
CA GLY A 218 -2.97 7.96 -10.04
C GLY A 218 -3.14 8.28 -11.52
N LEU A 219 -3.84 9.39 -11.82
CA LEU A 219 -3.95 9.88 -13.20
C LEU A 219 -2.60 10.39 -13.72
N ASP A 220 -1.85 11.09 -12.86
CA ASP A 220 -0.55 11.69 -13.20
C ASP A 220 0.58 10.65 -13.32
N THR A 221 0.36 9.44 -12.79
CA THR A 221 1.31 8.32 -12.84
C THR A 221 1.04 7.31 -13.95
N LYS A 222 0.07 7.58 -14.82
CA LYS A 222 -0.31 6.67 -15.92
C LYS A 222 0.84 6.30 -16.85
N GLU A 223 1.69 7.27 -17.22
CA GLU A 223 2.87 7.01 -18.06
C GLU A 223 3.88 6.10 -17.35
N LEU A 224 4.05 6.30 -16.04
CA LEU A 224 4.89 5.43 -15.22
C LEU A 224 4.33 4.01 -15.19
N CYS A 225 3.01 3.84 -15.04
CA CYS A 225 2.37 2.53 -15.09
C CYS A 225 2.60 1.82 -16.44
N ILE A 226 2.60 2.56 -17.56
CA ILE A 226 2.96 2.02 -18.88
C ILE A 226 4.44 1.61 -18.90
N LYS A 227 5.34 2.42 -18.34
CA LYS A 227 6.78 2.10 -18.25
C LYS A 227 7.02 0.81 -17.44
N LEU A 228 6.34 0.65 -16.29
CA LEU A 228 6.39 -0.57 -15.48
C LEU A 228 5.98 -1.79 -16.30
N GLY A 229 4.86 -1.72 -17.01
CA GLY A 229 4.34 -2.82 -17.83
C GLY A 229 5.18 -3.16 -19.07
N LYS A 230 6.07 -2.27 -19.50
CA LYS A 230 7.03 -2.53 -20.60
C LYS A 230 8.31 -3.22 -20.15
N SER A 231 8.65 -3.15 -18.86
CA SER A 231 9.88 -3.74 -18.32
C SER A 231 9.74 -5.24 -18.12
N ALA A 232 10.37 -6.04 -18.99
CA ALA A 232 10.35 -7.49 -18.87
C ALA A 232 10.92 -7.98 -17.54
N ASN A 233 12.06 -7.45 -17.13
CA ASN A 233 12.73 -7.85 -15.89
C ASN A 233 11.84 -7.59 -14.66
N LEU A 234 11.19 -6.41 -14.61
CA LEU A 234 10.26 -6.10 -13.53
C LEU A 234 9.07 -7.05 -13.49
N LEU A 235 8.44 -7.30 -14.65
CA LEU A 235 7.30 -8.20 -14.73
C LEU A 235 7.67 -9.62 -14.32
N GLN A 236 8.82 -10.14 -14.74
CA GLN A 236 9.31 -11.46 -14.35
C GLN A 236 9.49 -11.56 -12.84
N GLU A 237 10.08 -10.54 -12.20
CA GLU A 237 10.24 -10.51 -10.75
C GLU A 237 8.89 -10.49 -10.01
N ILE A 238 7.93 -9.67 -10.47
CA ILE A 238 6.60 -9.63 -9.87
C ILE A 238 5.85 -10.95 -10.06
N ILE A 239 5.91 -11.53 -11.27
CA ILE A 239 5.29 -12.83 -11.58
C ILE A 239 5.93 -13.94 -10.73
N HIS A 240 7.25 -13.90 -10.55
CA HIS A 240 7.96 -14.86 -9.70
C HIS A 240 7.52 -14.82 -8.22
N LEU A 241 7.07 -13.65 -7.72
CA LEU A 241 6.49 -13.56 -6.38
C LEU A 241 5.19 -14.35 -6.22
N VAL A 242 4.43 -14.54 -7.31
CA VAL A 242 3.20 -15.35 -7.30
C VAL A 242 3.52 -16.84 -7.26
N HIS A 243 4.67 -17.23 -7.78
CA HIS A 243 5.11 -18.62 -7.84
C HIS A 243 5.16 -19.26 -6.44
N ASN A 244 4.70 -20.51 -6.34
CA ASN A 244 4.71 -21.32 -5.12
C ASN A 244 3.98 -20.73 -3.89
N ASN A 245 2.98 -19.86 -4.09
CA ASN A 245 2.23 -19.23 -2.99
C ASN A 245 3.15 -18.65 -1.92
N SER A 246 4.14 -17.85 -2.36
CA SER A 246 5.04 -17.15 -1.46
C SER A 246 4.28 -16.21 -0.51
N GLU A 247 4.91 -15.80 0.58
CA GLU A 247 4.32 -14.78 1.47
C GLU A 247 3.98 -13.46 0.77
N ALA A 248 4.58 -13.19 -0.40
CA ALA A 248 4.35 -12.02 -1.21
C ALA A 248 3.38 -12.27 -2.39
N ALA A 249 2.85 -13.50 -2.54
CA ALA A 249 2.00 -13.84 -3.69
C ALA A 249 0.79 -12.92 -3.81
N GLU A 250 0.12 -12.60 -2.73
CA GLU A 250 -1.02 -11.67 -2.74
C GLU A 250 -0.61 -10.27 -3.21
N ALA A 251 0.52 -9.75 -2.73
CA ALA A 251 1.04 -8.45 -3.15
C ALA A 251 1.44 -8.46 -4.64
N GLY A 252 2.08 -9.54 -5.10
CA GLY A 252 2.40 -9.75 -6.52
C GLY A 252 1.15 -9.77 -7.40
N ILE A 253 0.09 -10.49 -7.01
CA ILE A 253 -1.18 -10.54 -7.75
C ILE A 253 -1.84 -9.16 -7.81
N LYS A 254 -1.85 -8.39 -6.72
CA LYS A 254 -2.37 -7.02 -6.69
C LYS A 254 -1.58 -6.10 -7.63
N ALA A 255 -0.25 -6.22 -7.61
CA ALA A 255 0.62 -5.46 -8.53
C ALA A 255 0.36 -5.82 -10.01
N ILE A 256 0.20 -7.10 -10.34
CA ILE A 256 -0.17 -7.54 -11.70
C ILE A 256 -1.56 -6.99 -12.06
N SER A 257 -2.53 -7.04 -11.13
CA SER A 257 -3.88 -6.47 -11.33
C SER A 257 -3.79 -4.98 -11.67
N ALA A 258 -2.97 -4.24 -10.93
CA ALA A 258 -2.76 -2.81 -11.14
C ALA A 258 -2.14 -2.52 -12.52
N ILE A 259 -1.10 -3.24 -12.91
CA ILE A 259 -0.46 -3.11 -14.23
C ILE A 259 -1.44 -3.49 -15.36
N SER A 260 -2.32 -4.48 -15.13
CA SER A 260 -3.33 -4.93 -16.11
C SER A 260 -4.48 -3.95 -16.35
N LEU A 261 -4.58 -2.85 -15.58
CA LEU A 261 -5.54 -1.78 -15.86
C LEU A 261 -5.23 -1.04 -17.16
N ILE A 262 -4.01 -1.11 -17.63
CA ILE A 262 -3.55 -0.49 -18.87
C ILE A 262 -3.48 -1.57 -19.97
N GLU A 263 -4.37 -1.49 -20.95
CA GLU A 263 -4.49 -2.49 -22.02
C GLU A 263 -3.19 -2.70 -22.81
N SER A 264 -2.40 -1.64 -23.03
CA SER A 264 -1.10 -1.74 -23.72
C SER A 264 -0.06 -2.61 -22.98
N ASN A 265 -0.31 -2.97 -21.71
CA ASN A 265 0.56 -3.84 -20.94
C ASN A 265 0.17 -5.32 -21.06
N HIS A 266 -1.02 -5.64 -21.59
CA HIS A 266 -1.55 -7.01 -21.59
C HIS A 266 -0.65 -7.97 -22.37
N GLU A 267 -0.24 -7.59 -23.59
CA GLU A 267 0.61 -8.44 -24.42
C GLU A 267 1.92 -8.83 -23.72
N LYS A 268 2.52 -7.85 -23.03
CA LYS A 268 3.77 -8.07 -22.31
C LYS A 268 3.56 -8.96 -21.08
N LEU A 269 2.48 -8.76 -20.31
CA LEU A 269 2.12 -9.62 -19.18
C LEU A 269 1.95 -11.07 -19.61
N VAL A 270 1.21 -11.32 -20.71
CA VAL A 270 1.01 -12.68 -21.24
C VAL A 270 2.34 -13.28 -21.68
N LYS A 271 3.17 -12.50 -22.41
CA LYS A 271 4.48 -12.97 -22.88
C LYS A 271 5.42 -13.38 -21.76
N GLU A 272 5.38 -12.67 -20.63
CA GLU A 272 6.24 -12.98 -19.46
C GLU A 272 5.65 -14.09 -18.55
N GLY A 273 4.52 -14.73 -18.93
CA GLY A 273 3.99 -15.90 -18.25
C GLY A 273 3.00 -15.59 -17.11
N ALA A 274 2.39 -14.39 -17.08
CA ALA A 274 1.45 -14.03 -16.03
C ALA A 274 0.22 -14.96 -15.98
N VAL A 275 -0.26 -15.44 -17.13
CA VAL A 275 -1.45 -16.31 -17.21
C VAL A 275 -1.17 -17.65 -16.53
N GLU A 276 -0.04 -18.27 -16.85
CA GLU A 276 0.38 -19.58 -16.34
C GLU A 276 0.54 -19.54 -14.80
N GLU A 277 1.21 -18.52 -14.28
CA GLU A 277 1.40 -18.38 -12.84
C GLU A 277 0.09 -18.08 -12.09
N LEU A 278 -0.81 -17.28 -12.66
CA LEU A 278 -2.12 -17.03 -12.06
C LEU A 278 -2.99 -18.29 -12.03
N VAL A 279 -2.96 -19.10 -13.10
CA VAL A 279 -3.65 -20.41 -13.15
C VAL A 279 -3.08 -21.35 -12.11
N GLU A 280 -1.77 -21.42 -11.98
CA GLU A 280 -1.09 -22.28 -11.02
C GLU A 280 -1.41 -21.85 -9.58
N HIS A 281 -1.41 -20.54 -9.30
CA HIS A 281 -1.83 -20.00 -8.01
C HIS A 281 -3.27 -20.39 -7.66
N ILE A 282 -4.22 -20.24 -8.60
CA ILE A 282 -5.62 -20.63 -8.39
C ILE A 282 -5.73 -22.13 -8.13
N SER A 283 -4.96 -22.95 -8.86
CA SER A 283 -4.99 -24.41 -8.76
C SER A 283 -4.49 -24.95 -7.43
N LYS A 284 -3.40 -24.35 -6.90
CA LYS A 284 -2.70 -24.75 -5.68
C LYS A 284 -3.25 -24.09 -4.42
N SER A 285 -4.05 -23.04 -4.51
CA SER A 285 -4.58 -22.30 -3.36
C SER A 285 -5.32 -23.21 -2.37
N LYS A 286 -4.80 -23.33 -1.15
CA LYS A 286 -5.44 -24.02 -0.03
C LYS A 286 -6.62 -23.20 0.50
N LYS A 287 -7.49 -23.82 1.32
CA LYS A 287 -8.72 -23.20 1.83
C LYS A 287 -8.53 -21.84 2.55
N HIS A 288 -7.37 -21.57 3.12
CA HIS A 288 -7.05 -20.33 3.85
C HIS A 288 -6.40 -19.23 2.98
N GLU A 289 -5.85 -19.57 1.80
CA GLU A 289 -5.14 -18.62 0.90
C GLU A 289 -6.03 -18.11 -0.24
N ARG A 290 -7.36 -18.16 -0.07
CA ARG A 290 -8.34 -17.93 -1.15
C ARG A 290 -8.67 -16.48 -1.43
N SER A 291 -8.11 -15.51 -0.68
CA SER A 291 -8.46 -14.10 -0.80
C SER A 291 -8.03 -13.47 -2.14
N SER A 292 -6.93 -13.95 -2.73
CA SER A 292 -6.39 -13.41 -3.99
C SER A 292 -6.89 -14.11 -5.26
N ALA A 293 -7.55 -15.27 -5.15
CA ALA A 293 -8.05 -15.99 -6.32
C ALA A 293 -9.12 -15.22 -7.14
N PRO A 294 -10.05 -14.45 -6.53
CA PRO A 294 -10.95 -13.58 -7.27
C PRO A 294 -10.21 -12.51 -8.08
N ILE A 295 -9.15 -11.95 -7.52
CA ILE A 295 -8.31 -10.96 -8.22
C ILE A 295 -7.59 -11.64 -9.38
N ALA A 296 -7.00 -12.81 -9.16
CA ALA A 296 -6.29 -13.57 -10.18
C ALA A 296 -7.19 -13.90 -11.37
N VAL A 297 -8.43 -14.38 -11.15
CA VAL A 297 -9.33 -14.68 -12.26
C VAL A 297 -9.83 -13.41 -12.97
N SER A 298 -9.98 -12.30 -12.27
CA SER A 298 -10.31 -11.00 -12.90
C SER A 298 -9.18 -10.51 -13.81
N ILE A 299 -7.91 -10.75 -13.46
CA ILE A 299 -6.77 -10.45 -14.34
C ILE A 299 -6.83 -11.34 -15.57
N ILE A 300 -7.04 -12.66 -15.40
CA ILE A 300 -7.16 -13.61 -16.50
C ILE A 300 -8.26 -13.16 -17.45
N GLU A 301 -9.46 -12.81 -16.97
CA GLU A 301 -10.57 -12.29 -17.79
C GLU A 301 -10.13 -11.12 -18.68
N LYS A 302 -9.41 -10.15 -18.14
CA LYS A 302 -8.90 -9.00 -18.91
C LYS A 302 -7.91 -9.42 -19.99
N LEU A 303 -7.00 -10.35 -19.67
CA LEU A 303 -5.97 -10.81 -20.59
C LEU A 303 -6.54 -11.70 -21.72
N LEU A 304 -7.70 -12.34 -21.53
CA LEU A 304 -8.38 -13.17 -22.53
C LEU A 304 -8.89 -12.41 -23.77
N THR A 305 -8.75 -11.08 -23.80
CA THR A 305 -8.88 -10.30 -25.04
C THR A 305 -7.82 -10.66 -26.07
N LEU A 306 -6.71 -11.26 -25.64
CA LEU A 306 -5.59 -11.69 -26.47
C LEU A 306 -5.69 -13.19 -26.78
N GLU A 307 -5.47 -13.57 -28.02
CA GLU A 307 -5.49 -14.98 -28.45
C GLU A 307 -4.39 -15.80 -27.78
N CYS A 308 -3.20 -15.22 -27.58
CA CYS A 308 -2.11 -15.89 -26.86
C CYS A 308 -2.47 -16.24 -25.41
N ALA A 309 -3.28 -15.41 -24.73
CA ALA A 309 -3.75 -15.71 -23.37
C ALA A 309 -4.76 -16.87 -23.36
N LYS A 310 -5.65 -16.96 -24.37
CA LYS A 310 -6.58 -18.10 -24.52
C LYS A 310 -5.80 -19.39 -24.70
N GLN A 311 -4.81 -19.39 -25.59
CA GLN A 311 -3.96 -20.56 -25.84
C GLN A 311 -3.14 -20.94 -24.60
N ALA A 312 -2.63 -19.97 -23.84
CA ALA A 312 -1.92 -20.23 -22.59
C ALA A 312 -2.80 -21.02 -21.59
N ILE A 313 -4.08 -20.66 -21.45
CA ILE A 313 -5.00 -21.39 -20.56
C ILE A 313 -5.35 -22.77 -21.13
N ILE A 314 -5.65 -22.87 -22.42
CA ILE A 314 -6.05 -24.15 -23.03
C ILE A 314 -4.91 -25.17 -22.97
N ASN A 315 -3.68 -24.73 -23.17
CA ASN A 315 -2.51 -25.59 -23.15
C ASN A 315 -2.02 -25.92 -21.72
N HIS A 316 -2.48 -25.19 -20.70
CA HIS A 316 -2.07 -25.43 -19.33
C HIS A 316 -2.83 -26.61 -18.73
N PRO A 317 -2.17 -27.63 -18.13
CA PRO A 317 -2.80 -28.86 -17.64
C PRO A 317 -3.94 -28.65 -16.64
N SER A 318 -3.95 -27.54 -15.93
CA SER A 318 -5.00 -27.19 -14.96
C SER A 318 -5.77 -25.94 -15.36
N GLY A 319 -5.60 -25.41 -16.58
CA GLY A 319 -6.10 -24.11 -16.98
C GLY A 319 -7.61 -23.97 -16.88
N VAL A 320 -8.33 -24.79 -17.62
CA VAL A 320 -9.81 -24.83 -17.62
C VAL A 320 -10.33 -25.26 -16.24
N ASN A 321 -9.71 -26.28 -15.61
CA ASN A 321 -10.12 -26.76 -14.29
C ASN A 321 -9.98 -25.69 -13.19
N ALA A 322 -8.93 -24.86 -13.23
CA ALA A 322 -8.76 -23.75 -12.30
C ALA A 322 -9.92 -22.75 -12.39
N LEU A 323 -10.35 -22.41 -13.60
CA LEU A 323 -11.51 -21.53 -13.82
C LEU A 323 -12.80 -22.19 -13.34
N VAL A 324 -13.01 -23.49 -13.63
CA VAL A 324 -14.20 -24.24 -13.17
C VAL A 324 -14.33 -24.22 -11.66
N LYS A 325 -13.23 -24.36 -10.92
CA LYS A 325 -13.22 -24.31 -9.44
C LYS A 325 -13.69 -22.96 -8.87
N LEU A 326 -13.63 -21.89 -9.66
CA LEU A 326 -14.02 -20.53 -9.25
C LEU A 326 -15.46 -20.18 -9.68
N VAL A 327 -16.13 -20.99 -10.49
CA VAL A 327 -17.51 -20.73 -10.94
C VAL A 327 -18.47 -20.59 -9.77
N PHE A 328 -18.38 -21.50 -8.80
CA PHE A 328 -19.21 -21.45 -7.59
C PHE A 328 -18.42 -21.79 -6.34
N ARG A 329 -18.46 -20.87 -5.36
CA ARG A 329 -17.95 -21.09 -4.01
C ARG A 329 -19.01 -20.70 -3.00
N VAL A 330 -19.23 -21.54 -2.00
CA VAL A 330 -20.32 -21.37 -1.01
C VAL A 330 -20.13 -20.10 -0.16
N SER A 331 -18.88 -19.75 0.14
CA SER A 331 -18.55 -18.63 1.05
C SER A 331 -18.12 -17.36 0.32
N ASP A 332 -17.94 -17.41 -0.99
CA ASP A 332 -17.38 -16.29 -1.74
C ASP A 332 -17.83 -16.34 -3.21
N HIS A 333 -18.61 -15.36 -3.61
CA HIS A 333 -19.07 -15.20 -4.99
C HIS A 333 -18.22 -14.18 -5.79
N GLU A 334 -17.24 -13.56 -5.14
CA GLU A 334 -16.26 -12.75 -5.84
C GLU A 334 -15.49 -13.63 -6.83
N GLY A 335 -15.27 -13.14 -8.01
CA GLY A 335 -14.61 -13.92 -9.07
C GLY A 335 -15.51 -14.89 -9.82
N SER A 336 -16.70 -15.26 -9.33
CA SER A 336 -17.60 -16.16 -10.07
C SER A 336 -18.02 -15.60 -11.43
N GLU A 337 -18.29 -14.30 -11.52
CA GLU A 337 -18.64 -13.64 -12.77
C GLU A 337 -17.48 -13.68 -13.77
N SER A 338 -16.26 -13.36 -13.30
CA SER A 338 -15.04 -13.39 -14.12
C SER A 338 -14.69 -14.83 -14.55
N ALA A 339 -14.86 -15.82 -13.67
CA ALA A 339 -14.62 -17.22 -14.01
C ALA A 339 -15.59 -17.72 -15.10
N VAL A 340 -16.88 -17.44 -14.95
CA VAL A 340 -17.89 -17.81 -15.96
C VAL A 340 -17.64 -17.10 -17.29
N ASN A 341 -17.28 -15.82 -17.26
CA ASN A 341 -16.98 -15.07 -18.47
C ASN A 341 -15.72 -15.60 -19.17
N SER A 342 -14.68 -15.89 -18.41
CA SER A 342 -13.46 -16.49 -18.94
C SER A 342 -13.72 -17.84 -19.60
N LEU A 343 -14.50 -18.70 -18.95
CA LEU A 343 -14.92 -19.98 -19.53
C LEU A 343 -15.79 -19.79 -20.78
N LEU A 344 -16.70 -18.81 -20.80
CA LEU A 344 -17.52 -18.53 -21.97
C LEU A 344 -16.66 -18.12 -23.17
N ILE A 345 -15.66 -17.25 -22.97
CA ILE A 345 -14.73 -16.82 -24.01
C ILE A 345 -13.94 -18.01 -24.55
N ILE A 346 -13.34 -18.81 -23.69
CA ILE A 346 -12.48 -19.94 -24.09
C ILE A 346 -13.30 -21.05 -24.75
N CYS A 347 -14.44 -21.42 -24.15
CA CYS A 347 -15.32 -22.47 -24.69
C CYS A 347 -16.02 -22.08 -25.99
N PHE A 348 -16.14 -20.77 -26.29
CA PHE A 348 -16.73 -20.33 -27.56
C PHE A 348 -15.83 -20.72 -28.73
N ASP A 349 -14.52 -20.54 -28.60
CA ASP A 349 -13.55 -20.73 -29.67
C ASP A 349 -12.94 -22.14 -29.71
N SER A 350 -12.96 -22.88 -28.55
CA SER A 350 -12.26 -24.18 -28.43
C SER A 350 -13.20 -25.31 -28.03
N GLU A 351 -13.20 -26.36 -28.82
CA GLU A 351 -13.92 -27.60 -28.56
C GLU A 351 -13.27 -28.38 -27.42
N THR A 352 -11.95 -28.48 -27.40
CA THR A 352 -11.19 -29.15 -26.37
C THR A 352 -11.43 -28.51 -24.98
N ALA A 353 -11.52 -27.17 -24.91
CA ALA A 353 -11.86 -26.48 -23.69
C ALA A 353 -13.29 -26.78 -23.22
N ARG A 354 -14.25 -26.98 -24.13
CA ARG A 354 -15.62 -27.41 -23.73
C ARG A 354 -15.61 -28.80 -23.14
N GLU A 355 -14.90 -29.73 -23.71
CA GLU A 355 -14.78 -31.12 -23.21
C GLU A 355 -14.12 -31.15 -21.86
N GLU A 356 -13.02 -30.41 -21.70
CA GLU A 356 -12.33 -30.30 -20.41
C GLU A 356 -13.19 -29.61 -19.33
N ALA A 357 -13.93 -28.55 -19.66
CA ALA A 357 -14.84 -27.90 -18.74
C ALA A 357 -15.94 -28.86 -18.25
N ILE A 358 -16.53 -29.66 -19.17
CA ILE A 358 -17.56 -30.65 -18.85
C ILE A 358 -16.98 -31.74 -17.97
N SER A 359 -15.84 -32.31 -18.31
CA SER A 359 -15.17 -33.35 -17.51
C SER A 359 -14.75 -32.85 -16.14
N SER A 360 -14.40 -31.56 -16.00
CA SER A 360 -14.10 -30.90 -14.73
C SER A 360 -15.35 -30.58 -13.88
N GLY A 361 -16.55 -30.89 -14.36
CA GLY A 361 -17.80 -30.76 -13.59
C GLY A 361 -18.43 -29.35 -13.62
N VAL A 362 -18.14 -28.55 -14.64
CA VAL A 362 -18.66 -27.18 -14.78
C VAL A 362 -20.20 -27.10 -14.74
N LEU A 363 -20.91 -28.12 -15.24
CA LEU A 363 -22.37 -28.14 -15.28
C LEU A 363 -22.96 -28.06 -13.85
N THR A 364 -22.43 -28.86 -12.93
CA THR A 364 -22.85 -28.83 -11.52
C THR A 364 -22.57 -27.47 -10.89
N GLN A 365 -21.38 -26.89 -11.13
CA GLN A 365 -21.01 -25.59 -10.62
C GLN A 365 -21.94 -24.48 -11.13
N LEU A 366 -22.28 -24.49 -12.43
CA LEU A 366 -23.20 -23.53 -13.02
C LEU A 366 -24.62 -23.63 -12.48
N LEU A 367 -25.13 -24.85 -12.23
CA LEU A 367 -26.46 -25.03 -11.63
C LEU A 367 -26.49 -24.50 -10.19
N LEU A 368 -25.45 -24.76 -9.40
CA LEU A 368 -25.31 -24.22 -8.03
C LEU A 368 -25.23 -22.68 -8.07
N LEU A 369 -24.48 -22.10 -8.99
CA LEU A 369 -24.38 -20.65 -9.17
C LEU A 369 -25.74 -20.04 -9.50
N LEU A 370 -26.51 -20.66 -10.39
CA LEU A 370 -27.85 -20.15 -10.78
C LEU A 370 -28.86 -20.19 -9.62
N GLN A 371 -28.71 -21.14 -8.68
CA GLN A 371 -29.54 -21.24 -7.46
C GLN A 371 -29.09 -20.28 -6.36
N SER A 372 -27.86 -19.78 -6.42
CA SER A 372 -27.29 -18.87 -5.41
C SER A 372 -27.79 -17.43 -5.55
N GLN A 373 -27.47 -16.59 -4.57
CA GLN A 373 -27.77 -15.14 -4.59
C GLN A 373 -26.67 -14.34 -5.31
N CYS A 374 -26.06 -14.87 -6.38
CA CYS A 374 -25.06 -14.14 -7.16
C CYS A 374 -25.69 -13.03 -8.02
N SER A 375 -24.83 -12.19 -8.64
CA SER A 375 -25.24 -11.09 -9.51
C SER A 375 -26.10 -11.55 -10.70
N GLY A 376 -27.03 -10.70 -11.16
CA GLY A 376 -27.80 -10.97 -12.37
C GLY A 376 -26.95 -11.16 -13.60
N ARG A 377 -25.78 -10.49 -13.68
CA ARG A 377 -24.81 -10.63 -14.76
C ARG A 377 -24.18 -12.02 -14.74
N ALA A 378 -23.72 -12.50 -13.59
CA ALA A 378 -23.20 -13.84 -13.46
C ALA A 378 -24.21 -14.91 -13.86
N LYS A 379 -25.50 -14.78 -13.47
CA LYS A 379 -26.57 -15.68 -13.88
C LYS A 379 -26.81 -15.67 -15.39
N THR A 380 -26.76 -14.51 -16.01
CA THR A 380 -26.92 -14.39 -17.48
C THR A 380 -25.79 -15.09 -18.22
N LYS A 381 -24.53 -14.81 -17.85
CA LYS A 381 -23.36 -15.45 -18.43
C LYS A 381 -23.36 -16.97 -18.19
N ALA A 382 -23.78 -17.42 -17.00
CA ALA A 382 -23.91 -18.84 -16.68
C ALA A 382 -24.93 -19.55 -17.57
N ARG A 383 -26.10 -18.93 -17.85
CA ARG A 383 -27.08 -19.48 -18.81
C ARG A 383 -26.52 -19.54 -20.22
N MET A 384 -25.76 -18.52 -20.66
CA MET A 384 -25.12 -18.52 -21.99
C MET A 384 -24.10 -19.67 -22.09
N LEU A 385 -23.25 -19.86 -21.07
CA LEU A 385 -22.29 -20.94 -21.04
C LEU A 385 -22.98 -22.32 -21.05
N LEU A 386 -24.02 -22.52 -20.24
CA LEU A 386 -24.83 -23.74 -20.25
C LEU A 386 -25.41 -24.03 -21.65
N LYS A 387 -25.94 -22.99 -22.32
CA LYS A 387 -26.48 -23.15 -23.69
C LYS A 387 -25.39 -23.57 -24.65
N LEU A 388 -24.20 -22.97 -24.56
CA LEU A 388 -23.04 -23.30 -25.41
C LEU A 388 -22.60 -24.77 -25.22
N LEU A 389 -22.48 -25.20 -23.96
CA LEU A 389 -22.06 -26.56 -23.63
C LEU A 389 -23.09 -27.61 -24.00
N ARG A 390 -24.40 -27.29 -23.96
CA ARG A 390 -25.49 -28.19 -24.31
C ARG A 390 -25.64 -28.41 -25.81
N SER A 391 -25.25 -27.48 -26.68
CA SER A 391 -25.33 -27.60 -28.13
C SER A 391 -24.59 -28.85 -28.64
N LYS A 392 -23.49 -29.20 -27.98
CA LYS A 392 -22.69 -30.38 -28.33
C LYS A 392 -23.31 -31.71 -27.86
N TRP A 393 -23.99 -31.75 -26.73
CA TRP A 393 -24.68 -32.98 -26.28
C TRP A 393 -25.73 -33.48 -27.30
N ASN A 394 -26.33 -32.53 -28.03
CA ASN A 394 -27.30 -32.89 -29.08
C ASN A 394 -26.66 -33.36 -30.37
N GLU A 395 -25.39 -33.02 -30.64
CA GLU A 395 -24.62 -33.52 -31.79
C GLU A 395 -24.06 -34.92 -31.54
N ASP A 396 -23.47 -35.17 -30.38
CA ASP A 396 -22.96 -36.48 -29.97
C ASP A 396 -24.08 -37.53 -29.86
N SER A 397 -25.27 -37.12 -29.41
CA SER A 397 -26.45 -38.00 -29.34
C SER A 397 -27.03 -38.34 -30.72
N LYS A 398 -26.72 -37.56 -31.77
CA LYS A 398 -27.13 -37.84 -33.17
C LYS A 398 -26.13 -38.74 -33.93
N HIS A 399 -24.89 -38.81 -33.46
CA HIS A 399 -23.86 -39.69 -34.02
C HIS A 399 -23.77 -41.05 -33.32
N ALA A 400 -24.50 -41.25 -32.20
CA ALA A 400 -24.57 -42.50 -31.43
C ALA A 400 -25.85 -43.34 -31.72
N LEU A 401 -26.65 -42.93 -32.69
CA LEU A 401 -27.79 -43.64 -33.26
C LEU A 401 -27.53 -43.92 -34.73
#